data_26c3f97f562ffd0370667b2585b9e295
#
_entry.id   26c3f97f562ffd0370667b2585b9e295
#
_cell.length_a   1.000
_cell.length_b   1.000
_cell.length_c   1.000
_cell.angle_alpha   90.00
_cell.angle_beta   90.00
_cell.angle_gamma   90.00
#
_symmetry.space_group_name_H-M   'P 1'
#
loop_
_entity.id
_entity.type
_entity.pdbx_description
1 polymer ?
#
loop_
_entity_poly.entity_id
_entity_poly.type
_entity_poly.pdbx_seq_one_letter_code
_entity_poly.pdbx_strand_id
1 'polypeptide(L)'
;MALKVELKPHERIIVGSCVITNTEQRAKLLIEGEKVPILREKDILTPASADTPAKLIYLAVQLMYLAPDPRVHHPTYFNLVRDMVDAVPSAWPIIEAVNNHIL
;
A
#
# COMPACT_ATOMS: atom_id res chain seq x y z
N MET A 1 -13.69 -14.41 2.81
CA MET A 1 -14.20 -13.16 2.22
C MET A 1 -13.79 -13.09 0.76
N ALA A 2 -14.70 -12.73 -0.11
CA ALA A 2 -14.44 -12.70 -1.55
C ALA A 2 -14.38 -11.26 -2.04
N LEU A 3 -13.38 -10.94 -2.88
CA LEU A 3 -13.23 -9.63 -3.49
C LEU A 3 -13.43 -9.76 -4.99
N LYS A 4 -14.34 -8.95 -5.54
CA LYS A 4 -14.54 -8.85 -6.99
C LYS A 4 -13.65 -7.75 -7.54
N VAL A 5 -12.84 -8.09 -8.53
CA VAL A 5 -11.93 -7.14 -9.19
C VAL A 5 -12.14 -7.21 -10.69
N GLU A 6 -12.30 -6.05 -11.32
CA GLU A 6 -12.32 -5.94 -12.77
C GLU A 6 -10.98 -5.41 -13.25
N LEU A 7 -10.33 -6.14 -14.15
CA LEU A 7 -9.06 -5.75 -14.75
C LEU A 7 -9.27 -5.31 -16.19
N LYS A 8 -8.73 -4.14 -16.51
CA LYS A 8 -8.65 -3.64 -17.88
C LYS A 8 -7.59 -4.42 -18.66
N PRO A 9 -7.61 -4.39 -19.99
CA PRO A 9 -6.55 -5.01 -20.79
C PRO A 9 -5.17 -4.57 -20.32
N HIS A 10 -4.26 -5.53 -20.14
CA HIS A 10 -2.87 -5.34 -19.72
C HIS A 10 -2.68 -4.78 -18.30
N GLU A 11 -3.75 -4.58 -17.54
CA GLU A 11 -3.66 -4.13 -16.15
C GLU A 11 -3.10 -5.23 -15.25
N ARG A 12 -2.31 -4.85 -14.27
CA ARG A 12 -1.69 -5.76 -13.33
C ARG A 12 -2.27 -5.59 -11.92
N ILE A 13 -2.22 -6.69 -11.16
CA ILE A 13 -2.62 -6.70 -9.76
C ILE A 13 -1.65 -7.57 -8.97
N ILE A 14 -1.29 -7.13 -7.78
CA ILE A 14 -0.49 -7.93 -6.85
C ILE A 14 -1.44 -8.65 -5.91
N VAL A 15 -1.29 -9.97 -5.84
CA VAL A 15 -2.05 -10.82 -4.90
C VAL A 15 -1.04 -11.65 -4.13
N GLY A 16 -0.87 -11.35 -2.84
CA GLY A 16 0.15 -11.97 -2.00
C GLY A 16 1.55 -11.72 -2.54
N SER A 17 2.25 -12.77 -2.90
CA SER A 17 3.59 -12.69 -3.51
C SER A 17 3.56 -12.82 -5.03
N CYS A 18 2.37 -12.82 -5.64
CA CYS A 18 2.19 -13.04 -7.07
C CYS A 18 1.79 -11.75 -7.78
N VAL A 19 2.28 -11.58 -9.01
CA VAL A 19 1.81 -10.52 -9.92
C VAL A 19 0.97 -11.18 -11.01
N ILE A 20 -0.28 -10.74 -11.12
CA ILE A 20 -1.20 -11.21 -12.14
C ILE A 20 -1.34 -10.12 -13.20
N THR A 21 -1.01 -10.45 -14.44
CA THR A 21 -1.14 -9.53 -15.57
C THR A 21 -2.31 -9.97 -16.44
N ASN A 22 -3.25 -9.06 -16.68
CA ASN A 22 -4.34 -9.33 -17.60
C ASN A 22 -3.85 -9.29 -19.05
N THR A 23 -4.52 -10.04 -19.91
CA THR A 23 -4.22 -10.11 -21.34
C THR A 23 -4.98 -9.04 -22.12
N GLU A 24 -5.44 -9.33 -23.33
CA GLU A 24 -5.98 -8.35 -24.26
C GLU A 24 -7.44 -7.96 -24.00
N GLN A 25 -8.16 -8.72 -23.18
CA GLN A 25 -9.59 -8.50 -22.92
C GLN A 25 -9.82 -8.18 -21.45
N ARG A 26 -10.84 -7.38 -21.16
CA ARG A 26 -11.28 -7.14 -19.79
C ARG A 26 -11.65 -8.46 -19.12
N ALA A 27 -11.24 -8.60 -17.88
CA ALA A 27 -11.52 -9.78 -17.07
C ALA A 27 -12.10 -9.38 -15.72
N LYS A 28 -13.03 -10.21 -15.24
CA LYS A 28 -13.55 -10.10 -13.88
C LYS A 28 -12.97 -11.24 -13.07
N LEU A 29 -12.37 -10.93 -11.92
CA LEU A 29 -11.79 -11.91 -11.03
C LEU A 29 -12.56 -11.92 -9.71
N LEU A 30 -12.77 -13.10 -9.18
CA LEU A 30 -13.22 -13.30 -7.81
C LEU A 30 -12.05 -13.84 -7.00
N ILE A 31 -11.57 -13.04 -6.06
CA ILE A 31 -10.43 -13.43 -5.23
C ILE A 31 -10.95 -13.82 -3.86
N GLU A 32 -10.72 -15.05 -3.47
CA GLU A 32 -11.11 -15.60 -2.17
C GLU A 32 -9.87 -15.92 -1.35
N GLY A 33 -9.93 -15.63 -0.07
CA GLY A 33 -8.84 -15.91 0.85
C GLY A 33 -8.88 -14.97 2.05
N GLU A 34 -8.08 -15.30 3.06
CA GLU A 34 -7.94 -14.50 4.27
C GLU A 34 -6.51 -13.99 4.38
N LYS A 35 -6.37 -12.73 4.81
CA LYS A 35 -5.06 -12.11 5.09
C LYS A 35 -4.11 -12.10 3.89
N VAL A 36 -4.64 -12.06 2.67
CA VAL A 36 -3.84 -11.96 1.46
C VAL A 36 -3.81 -10.50 1.03
N PRO A 37 -2.65 -9.85 0.98
CA PRO A 37 -2.56 -8.47 0.50
C PRO A 37 -2.84 -8.40 -0.99
N ILE A 38 -3.67 -7.42 -1.38
CA ILE A 38 -4.08 -7.21 -2.77
C ILE A 38 -3.89 -5.74 -3.10
N LEU A 39 -3.10 -5.45 -4.14
CA LEU A 39 -2.88 -4.09 -4.62
C LEU A 39 -3.07 -4.01 -6.13
N ARG A 40 -3.87 -3.03 -6.58
CA ARG A 40 -4.01 -2.73 -8.00
C ARG A 40 -2.81 -1.90 -8.47
N GLU A 41 -2.42 -2.06 -9.73
CA GLU A 41 -1.31 -1.31 -10.32
C GLU A 41 -1.45 0.21 -10.12
N LYS A 42 -2.66 0.76 -10.27
CA LYS A 42 -2.93 2.18 -10.09
C LYS A 42 -2.69 2.69 -8.67
N ASP A 43 -2.72 1.79 -7.69
CA ASP A 43 -2.55 2.13 -6.27
C ASP A 43 -1.13 1.89 -5.78
N ILE A 44 -0.26 1.31 -6.65
CA ILE A 44 1.12 1.00 -6.29
C ILE A 44 1.99 2.24 -6.45
N LEU A 45 2.73 2.56 -5.39
CA LEU A 45 3.73 3.60 -5.40
C LEU A 45 5.13 2.97 -5.42
N THR A 46 6.01 3.49 -6.27
CA THR A 46 7.41 3.05 -6.34
C THR A 46 8.33 4.06 -5.66
N PRO A 47 9.55 3.67 -5.25
CA PRO A 47 10.51 4.64 -4.70
C PRO A 47 10.77 5.82 -5.63
N ALA A 48 10.78 5.59 -6.95
CA ALA A 48 11.00 6.65 -7.94
C ALA A 48 9.84 7.64 -8.01
N SER A 49 8.60 7.21 -7.73
CA SER A 49 7.41 8.07 -7.76
C SER A 49 7.08 8.69 -6.40
N ALA A 50 7.74 8.25 -5.32
CA ALA A 50 7.55 8.77 -3.97
C ALA A 50 8.42 10.02 -3.76
N ASP A 51 8.02 11.13 -4.34
CA ASP A 51 8.79 12.39 -4.38
C ASP A 51 8.34 13.44 -3.37
N THR A 52 7.42 13.13 -2.49
CA THR A 52 6.96 14.00 -1.41
C THR A 52 6.99 13.26 -0.07
N PRO A 53 7.07 13.97 1.07
CA PRO A 53 7.01 13.33 2.39
C PRO A 53 5.76 12.46 2.58
N ALA A 54 4.60 12.92 2.13
CA ALA A 54 3.36 12.15 2.22
C ALA A 54 3.42 10.88 1.37
N LYS A 55 3.98 10.94 0.17
CA LYS A 55 4.15 9.76 -0.69
C LYS A 55 5.15 8.77 -0.12
N LEU A 56 6.21 9.23 0.55
CA LEU A 56 7.15 8.35 1.25
C LEU A 56 6.47 7.58 2.38
N ILE A 57 5.60 8.25 3.15
CA ILE A 57 4.80 7.60 4.19
C ILE A 57 3.86 6.58 3.57
N TYR A 58 3.19 6.91 2.47
CA TYR A 58 2.34 5.97 1.75
C TYR A 58 3.13 4.74 1.30
N LEU A 59 4.32 4.94 0.74
CA LEU A 59 5.18 3.84 0.32
C LEU A 59 5.56 2.94 1.50
N ALA A 60 5.90 3.51 2.65
CA ALA A 60 6.22 2.74 3.85
C ALA A 60 5.03 1.89 4.32
N VAL A 61 3.83 2.45 4.33
CA VAL A 61 2.59 1.72 4.67
C VAL A 61 2.32 0.61 3.66
N GLN A 62 2.52 0.87 2.37
CA GLN A 62 2.39 -0.14 1.32
C GLN A 62 3.34 -1.31 1.55
N LEU A 63 4.60 -1.04 1.90
CA LEU A 63 5.58 -2.08 2.20
C LEU A 63 5.18 -2.90 3.42
N MET A 64 4.65 -2.27 4.47
CA MET A 64 4.11 -2.97 5.63
C MET A 64 2.93 -3.87 5.27
N TYR A 65 2.05 -3.39 4.39
CA TYR A 65 0.88 -4.16 3.93
C TYR A 65 1.29 -5.42 3.18
N LEU A 66 2.33 -5.33 2.35
CA LEU A 66 2.81 -6.45 1.54
C LEU A 66 3.75 -7.39 2.28
N ALA A 67 4.39 -6.93 3.35
CA ALA A 67 5.41 -7.70 4.06
C ALA A 67 4.78 -8.82 4.91
N PRO A 68 5.41 -10.00 4.98
CA PRO A 68 4.99 -11.04 5.90
C PRO A 68 5.03 -10.59 7.36
N ASP A 69 6.01 -9.76 7.74
CA ASP A 69 6.12 -9.14 9.05
C ASP A 69 6.21 -7.62 8.88
N PRO A 70 5.10 -6.89 9.07
CA PRO A 70 5.10 -5.43 8.89
C PRO A 70 6.01 -4.68 9.85
N ARG A 71 6.38 -5.28 10.98
CA ARG A 71 7.25 -4.63 11.98
C ARG A 71 8.63 -4.30 11.45
N VAL A 72 9.10 -5.00 10.43
CA VAL A 72 10.38 -4.72 9.76
C VAL A 72 10.42 -3.29 9.20
N HIS A 73 9.28 -2.75 8.79
CA HIS A 73 9.16 -1.42 8.18
C HIS A 73 8.76 -0.33 9.18
N HIS A 74 8.44 -0.67 10.44
CA HIS A 74 8.02 0.31 11.44
C HIS A 74 9.06 1.41 11.68
N PRO A 75 10.36 1.14 11.84
CA PRO A 75 11.34 2.20 12.05
C PRO A 75 11.37 3.24 10.94
N THR A 76 11.32 2.79 9.69
CA THR A 76 11.28 3.68 8.52
C THR A 76 10.00 4.53 8.52
N TYR A 77 8.85 3.91 8.78
CA TYR A 77 7.57 4.60 8.86
C TYR A 77 7.61 5.70 9.94
N PHE A 78 8.03 5.38 11.15
CA PHE A 78 8.03 6.33 12.25
C PHE A 78 9.04 7.47 12.05
N ASN A 79 10.17 7.21 11.39
CA ASN A 79 11.11 8.26 11.03
C ASN A 79 10.49 9.26 10.01
N LEU A 80 9.80 8.74 8.99
CA LEU A 80 9.13 9.57 7.99
C LEU A 80 7.99 10.37 8.61
N VAL A 81 7.23 9.79 9.53
CA VAL A 81 6.16 10.48 10.26
C VAL A 81 6.73 11.61 11.10
N ARG A 82 7.82 11.39 11.81
CA ARG A 82 8.48 12.41 12.60
C ARG A 82 8.87 13.60 11.74
N ASP A 83 9.51 13.34 10.60
CA ASP A 83 9.94 14.40 9.68
C ASP A 83 8.75 15.19 9.16
N MET A 84 7.65 14.54 8.86
CA MET A 84 6.44 15.19 8.37
C MET A 84 5.79 16.05 9.46
N VAL A 85 5.69 15.55 10.68
CA VAL A 85 5.10 16.28 11.81
C VAL A 85 5.96 17.50 12.19
N ASP A 86 7.28 17.35 12.14
CA ASP A 86 8.20 18.46 12.39
C ASP A 86 8.02 19.57 11.34
N ALA A 87 7.80 19.21 10.08
CA ALA A 87 7.58 20.17 9.00
C ALA A 87 6.16 20.75 9.02
N VAL A 88 5.15 19.94 9.36
CA VAL A 88 3.73 20.31 9.35
C VAL A 88 3.07 19.77 10.61
N PRO A 89 3.19 20.47 11.76
CA PRO A 89 2.62 19.98 13.03
C PRO A 89 1.12 19.72 12.99
N SER A 90 0.37 20.43 12.15
CA SER A 90 -1.07 20.23 11.97
C SER A 90 -1.44 18.85 11.40
N ALA A 91 -0.47 18.10 10.86
CA ALA A 91 -0.70 16.75 10.38
C ALA A 91 -0.81 15.71 11.52
N TRP A 92 -0.41 16.05 12.75
CA TRP A 92 -0.35 15.10 13.86
C TRP A 92 -1.67 14.35 14.14
N PRO A 93 -2.84 15.00 14.19
CA PRO A 93 -4.08 14.26 14.46
C PRO A 93 -4.36 13.17 13.44
N ILE A 94 -4.04 13.40 12.17
CA ILE A 94 -4.21 12.41 11.09
C ILE A 94 -3.21 11.28 11.27
N ILE A 95 -1.96 11.60 11.56
CA ILE A 95 -0.89 10.62 11.78
C ILE A 95 -1.19 9.78 13.02
N GLU A 96 -1.68 10.37 14.10
CA GLU A 96 -2.06 9.64 15.31
C GLU A 96 -3.14 8.60 15.00
N ALA A 97 -4.14 8.94 14.21
CA ALA A 97 -5.17 8.01 13.79
C ALA A 97 -4.60 6.84 12.99
N VAL A 98 -3.66 7.11 12.07
CA VAL A 98 -2.97 6.06 11.29
C VAL A 98 -2.13 5.18 12.21
N ASN A 99 -1.39 5.77 13.15
CA ASN A 99 -0.57 5.00 14.10
C ASN A 99 -1.40 4.03 14.93
N ASN A 100 -2.59 4.42 15.34
CA ASN A 100 -3.48 3.56 16.11
C ASN A 100 -3.94 2.33 15.32
N HIS A 101 -3.97 2.40 14.00
CA HIS A 101 -4.26 1.26 13.15
C HIS A 101 -3.03 0.38 12.88
N ILE A 102 -1.83 0.94 12.93
CA ILE A 102 -0.58 0.22 12.67
C ILE A 102 -0.12 -0.55 13.92
N LEU A 103 -0.23 0.08 15.07
CA LEU A 103 0.16 -0.51 16.34
C LEU A 103 -0.98 -1.35 16.92
#